data_ef6817cb81d2284e3993ec364c7065c7
#
_entry.id   ef6817cb81d2284e3993ec364c7065c7
#
_cell.length_a   1.000
_cell.length_b   1.000
_cell.length_c   1.000
_cell.angle_alpha   90.00
_cell.angle_beta   90.00
_cell.angle_gamma   90.00
#
_symmetry.space_group_name_H-M   'P 1'
#
loop_
_entity.id
_entity.type
_entity.pdbx_description
1 polymer ?
#
loop_
_entity_poly.entity_id
_entity_poly.type
_entity_poly.pdbx_seq_one_letter_code
_entity_poly.pdbx_strand_id
1 'polypeptide(L)'
;MTDTRPLSHGQEAQWFLHQLVPGATAYLTGVAVRIRDAVDVAALGRVVELLAVRHEMLRSTFTTDGGRPVRRVRETSRLRLEHHALGAVGEEELRGRVTAALAAPYRLDEDGAFRIVLWTRPDGDAVLLVGGHHIATDAASDAVLLRDLLRLYASCATGTDARLPVLRGGFDEEVAKERALLASPRGAELGRHWQRICHGSAAAELPTDLPRPATPSLSGATCRVAVPAATAARLREAARTAGVTPFALLLGAFQGLLYRTTRQRDFLIGCPVTTRMSSNSLHLVGNFINTIVLRAAIEPSTSFHDLAVAVAEQVRTGVDAIRYPFSLVARDLGRAPAAGRARAYAISFNMLSTAHLEPALRPVLDTGRPDTTTDYAGIALRPYPLPQQEGQLDLGVDVVQGPSTLTCDFRYDGALFERATVERLARHYVRAVEIAVADPATRVARAPLWAAAPAAPPTTDIQGVSA
;
A
#
# COMPACT_ATOMS: atom_id res chain seq x y z
N MET A 1 -28.47 3.04 20.04
CA MET A 1 -27.66 4.29 20.16
C MET A 1 -26.41 4.13 19.31
N THR A 2 -26.06 5.11 18.49
CA THR A 2 -24.82 5.08 17.69
C THR A 2 -23.65 5.47 18.61
N ASP A 3 -22.71 4.55 18.79
CA ASP A 3 -21.51 4.77 19.59
C ASP A 3 -20.51 5.63 18.79
N THR A 4 -20.26 6.86 19.24
CA THR A 4 -19.40 7.85 18.58
C THR A 4 -18.00 7.80 19.19
N ARG A 5 -16.97 7.61 18.34
CA ARG A 5 -15.59 7.40 18.74
C ARG A 5 -14.64 8.36 18.02
N PRO A 6 -13.55 8.78 18.67
CA PRO A 6 -12.55 9.65 18.04
C PRO A 6 -11.79 8.92 16.94
N LEU A 7 -11.29 9.66 15.97
CA LEU A 7 -10.38 9.16 14.94
C LEU A 7 -8.91 9.14 15.44
N SER A 8 -8.08 8.29 14.84
CA SER A 8 -6.63 8.48 14.89
C SER A 8 -6.21 9.68 14.05
N HIS A 9 -5.03 10.24 14.29
CA HIS A 9 -4.52 11.34 13.46
C HIS A 9 -4.31 10.96 12.00
N GLY A 10 -4.00 9.68 11.73
CA GLY A 10 -3.98 9.15 10.37
C GLY A 10 -5.36 9.16 9.71
N GLN A 11 -6.40 8.75 10.45
CA GLN A 11 -7.77 8.81 9.97
C GLN A 11 -8.28 10.24 9.80
N GLU A 12 -7.92 11.16 10.71
CA GLU A 12 -8.26 12.60 10.58
C GLU A 12 -7.67 13.18 9.28
N ALA A 13 -6.41 12.85 8.96
CA ALA A 13 -5.78 13.27 7.71
C ALA A 13 -6.49 12.70 6.47
N GLN A 14 -6.89 11.42 6.51
CA GLN A 14 -7.64 10.77 5.42
C GLN A 14 -9.03 11.38 5.26
N TRP A 15 -9.71 11.68 6.37
CA TRP A 15 -11.01 12.36 6.35
C TRP A 15 -10.91 13.74 5.70
N PHE A 16 -9.91 14.53 6.07
CA PHE A 16 -9.67 15.84 5.47
C PHE A 16 -9.45 15.75 3.96
N LEU A 17 -8.65 14.80 3.50
CA LEU A 17 -8.38 14.59 2.07
C LEU A 17 -9.64 14.15 1.32
N HIS A 18 -10.45 13.28 1.92
CA HIS A 18 -11.74 12.87 1.36
C HIS A 18 -12.72 14.05 1.20
N GLN A 19 -12.74 14.98 2.16
CA GLN A 19 -13.56 16.20 2.07
C GLN A 19 -13.01 17.18 1.03
N LEU A 20 -11.68 17.27 0.87
CA LEU A 20 -11.04 18.20 -0.06
C LEU A 20 -11.24 17.79 -1.53
N VAL A 21 -11.17 16.50 -1.82
CA VAL A 21 -11.33 15.94 -3.18
C VAL A 21 -12.31 14.75 -3.11
N PRO A 22 -13.62 15.02 -3.09
CA PRO A 22 -14.62 13.97 -3.12
C PRO A 22 -14.47 13.12 -4.39
N GLY A 23 -14.48 11.79 -4.23
CA GLY A 23 -14.32 10.87 -5.35
C GLY A 23 -12.87 10.54 -5.75
N ALA A 24 -11.87 11.02 -5.00
CA ALA A 24 -10.47 10.64 -5.22
C ALA A 24 -10.27 9.13 -5.07
N THR A 25 -9.62 8.51 -6.08
CA THR A 25 -9.33 7.07 -6.08
C THR A 25 -7.98 6.74 -5.42
N ALA A 26 -7.15 7.74 -5.20
CA ALA A 26 -5.80 7.61 -4.65
C ALA A 26 -5.71 6.96 -3.25
N TYR A 27 -6.83 6.92 -2.53
CA TYR A 27 -6.91 6.34 -1.18
C TYR A 27 -7.84 5.12 -1.13
N LEU A 28 -8.07 4.49 -2.27
CA LEU A 28 -8.82 3.24 -2.36
C LEU A 28 -7.83 2.07 -2.44
N THR A 29 -8.12 1.02 -1.67
CA THR A 29 -7.30 -0.19 -1.59
C THR A 29 -8.19 -1.41 -1.64
N GLY A 30 -7.63 -2.57 -1.97
CA GLY A 30 -8.39 -3.80 -1.96
C GLY A 30 -7.59 -5.00 -2.41
N VAL A 31 -8.19 -6.15 -2.19
CA VAL A 31 -7.68 -7.43 -2.66
C VAL A 31 -8.75 -8.11 -3.50
N ALA A 32 -8.32 -8.65 -4.63
CA ALA A 32 -9.20 -9.49 -5.45
C ALA A 32 -8.57 -10.85 -5.69
N VAL A 33 -9.43 -11.85 -5.76
CA VAL A 33 -9.06 -13.23 -6.06
C VAL A 33 -10.02 -13.82 -7.08
N ARG A 34 -9.48 -14.66 -7.95
CA ARG A 34 -10.27 -15.49 -8.84
C ARG A 34 -10.57 -16.80 -8.16
N ILE A 35 -11.84 -17.17 -8.10
CA ILE A 35 -12.33 -18.45 -7.58
C ILE A 35 -12.61 -19.36 -8.79
N ARG A 36 -12.00 -20.54 -8.79
CA ARG A 36 -12.14 -21.50 -9.91
C ARG A 36 -13.22 -22.53 -9.69
N ASP A 37 -13.84 -22.51 -8.52
CA ASP A 37 -14.94 -23.39 -8.14
C ASP A 37 -16.27 -22.63 -8.22
N ALA A 38 -17.37 -23.36 -8.36
CA ALA A 38 -18.71 -22.76 -8.30
C ALA A 38 -18.96 -22.14 -6.92
N VAL A 39 -19.44 -20.91 -6.90
CA VAL A 39 -19.68 -20.14 -5.67
C VAL A 39 -21.15 -20.21 -5.27
N ASP A 40 -21.43 -20.65 -4.04
CA ASP A 40 -22.74 -20.46 -3.41
C ASP A 40 -22.85 -18.99 -2.96
N VAL A 41 -23.54 -18.20 -3.79
CA VAL A 41 -23.72 -16.76 -3.59
C VAL A 41 -24.50 -16.47 -2.29
N ALA A 42 -25.49 -17.31 -1.95
CA ALA A 42 -26.29 -17.14 -0.75
C ALA A 42 -25.45 -17.41 0.52
N ALA A 43 -24.62 -18.45 0.51
CA ALA A 43 -23.68 -18.73 1.59
C ALA A 43 -22.67 -17.59 1.75
N LEU A 44 -22.10 -17.10 0.64
CA LEU A 44 -21.15 -15.98 0.67
C LEU A 44 -21.81 -14.69 1.21
N GLY A 45 -23.07 -14.43 0.87
CA GLY A 45 -23.85 -13.31 1.42
C GLY A 45 -23.96 -13.38 2.95
N ARG A 46 -24.30 -14.55 3.50
CA ARG A 46 -24.33 -14.78 4.95
C ARG A 46 -22.94 -14.59 5.60
N VAL A 47 -21.89 -15.02 4.93
CA VAL A 47 -20.50 -14.83 5.40
C VAL A 47 -20.15 -13.35 5.49
N VAL A 48 -20.56 -12.53 4.54
CA VAL A 48 -20.33 -11.06 4.60
C VAL A 48 -21.00 -10.45 5.84
N GLU A 49 -22.17 -10.92 6.21
CA GLU A 49 -22.84 -10.48 7.45
C GLU A 49 -22.09 -10.91 8.72
N LEU A 50 -21.64 -12.16 8.78
CA LEU A 50 -20.81 -12.68 9.88
C LEU A 50 -19.47 -11.91 10.00
N LEU A 51 -18.85 -11.61 8.87
CA LEU A 51 -17.61 -10.82 8.82
C LEU A 51 -17.82 -9.41 9.40
N ALA A 52 -18.96 -8.78 9.10
CA ALA A 52 -19.31 -7.47 9.63
C ALA A 52 -19.65 -7.49 11.13
N VAL A 53 -20.18 -8.59 11.64
CA VAL A 53 -20.35 -8.79 13.10
C VAL A 53 -18.99 -8.89 13.77
N ARG A 54 -18.07 -9.65 13.18
CA ARG A 54 -16.73 -9.89 13.70
C ARG A 54 -15.86 -8.64 13.72
N HIS A 55 -15.87 -7.87 12.63
CA HIS A 55 -15.03 -6.69 12.45
C HIS A 55 -15.86 -5.41 12.50
N GLU A 56 -15.84 -4.70 13.63
CA GLU A 56 -16.65 -3.48 13.81
C GLU A 56 -16.35 -2.38 12.78
N MET A 57 -15.14 -2.35 12.20
CA MET A 57 -14.79 -1.40 11.18
C MET A 57 -15.69 -1.54 9.93
N LEU A 58 -16.16 -2.75 9.61
CA LEU A 58 -17.08 -3.01 8.48
C LEU A 58 -18.50 -2.46 8.70
N ARG A 59 -18.86 -2.09 9.93
CA ARG A 59 -20.11 -1.44 10.28
C ARG A 59 -19.94 -0.02 10.81
N SER A 60 -18.75 0.55 10.54
CA SER A 60 -18.41 1.92 10.91
C SER A 60 -18.65 2.90 9.77
N THR A 61 -19.11 4.08 10.12
CA THR A 61 -19.22 5.25 9.24
C THR A 61 -18.37 6.38 9.80
N PHE A 62 -17.96 7.29 8.92
CA PHE A 62 -17.12 8.44 9.27
C PHE A 62 -17.90 9.71 8.95
N THR A 63 -17.97 10.62 9.88
CA THR A 63 -18.75 11.86 9.76
C THR A 63 -18.16 12.98 10.61
N THR A 64 -18.79 14.13 10.58
CA THR A 64 -18.44 15.26 11.46
C THR A 64 -19.50 15.41 12.55
N ASP A 65 -19.06 15.57 13.79
CA ASP A 65 -19.91 15.85 14.94
C ASP A 65 -19.33 17.04 15.73
N GLY A 66 -20.12 18.11 15.90
CA GLY A 66 -19.65 19.33 16.53
C GLY A 66 -18.39 19.95 15.86
N GLY A 67 -18.24 19.81 14.53
CA GLY A 67 -17.10 20.28 13.76
C GLY A 67 -15.85 19.40 13.84
N ARG A 68 -15.91 18.24 14.52
CA ARG A 68 -14.81 17.29 14.64
C ARG A 68 -15.13 16.01 13.86
N PRO A 69 -14.14 15.43 13.14
CA PRO A 69 -14.34 14.14 12.51
C PRO A 69 -14.43 13.02 13.56
N VAL A 70 -15.40 12.14 13.37
CA VAL A 70 -15.69 11.03 14.29
C VAL A 70 -16.03 9.76 13.52
N ARG A 71 -15.81 8.61 14.15
CA ARG A 71 -16.27 7.31 13.70
C ARG A 71 -17.54 6.92 14.48
N ARG A 72 -18.58 6.51 13.77
CA ARG A 72 -19.81 5.97 14.37
C ARG A 72 -19.88 4.48 14.10
N VAL A 73 -19.94 3.68 15.16
CA VAL A 73 -20.12 2.24 15.05
C VAL A 73 -21.62 1.94 15.12
N ARG A 74 -22.14 1.27 14.10
CA ARG A 74 -23.55 0.88 14.01
C ARG A 74 -23.75 -0.49 14.63
N GLU A 75 -24.92 -0.75 15.17
CA GLU A 75 -25.32 -2.07 15.67
C GLU A 75 -25.36 -3.09 14.53
N THR A 76 -25.92 -2.69 13.39
CA THR A 76 -26.01 -3.52 12.18
C THR A 76 -25.20 -2.92 11.04
N SER A 77 -24.60 -3.78 10.23
CA SER A 77 -23.87 -3.36 9.02
C SER A 77 -24.83 -3.07 7.87
N ARG A 78 -24.47 -2.07 7.06
CA ARG A 78 -25.05 -1.87 5.72
C ARG A 78 -24.29 -2.60 4.63
N LEU A 79 -23.09 -3.11 4.94
CA LEU A 79 -22.29 -3.89 4.00
C LEU A 79 -23.07 -5.14 3.58
N ARG A 80 -23.19 -5.35 2.27
CA ARG A 80 -23.81 -6.53 1.66
C ARG A 80 -22.90 -7.04 0.57
N LEU A 81 -23.04 -8.31 0.23
CA LEU A 81 -22.45 -8.85 -0.97
C LEU A 81 -23.18 -8.26 -2.18
N GLU A 82 -22.46 -7.54 -3.03
CA GLU A 82 -22.92 -7.15 -4.36
C GLU A 82 -22.58 -8.27 -5.34
N HIS A 83 -23.58 -8.82 -6.04
CA HIS A 83 -23.38 -9.93 -6.97
C HIS A 83 -23.80 -9.56 -8.38
N HIS A 84 -22.91 -9.82 -9.34
CA HIS A 84 -23.16 -9.66 -10.76
C HIS A 84 -22.99 -11.01 -11.49
N ALA A 85 -24.10 -11.59 -11.91
CA ALA A 85 -24.09 -12.72 -12.83
C ALA A 85 -23.82 -12.18 -14.25
N LEU A 86 -22.67 -12.51 -14.80
CA LEU A 86 -22.25 -12.06 -16.12
C LEU A 86 -22.57 -13.14 -17.16
N GLY A 87 -22.77 -12.73 -18.41
CA GLY A 87 -22.76 -13.62 -19.56
C GLY A 87 -21.34 -14.05 -19.94
N ALA A 88 -21.16 -14.47 -21.18
CA ALA A 88 -19.84 -14.75 -21.73
C ALA A 88 -19.07 -13.45 -22.01
N VAL A 89 -18.44 -12.90 -20.97
CA VAL A 89 -17.61 -11.70 -21.08
C VAL A 89 -16.12 -12.06 -21.13
N GLY A 90 -15.36 -11.29 -21.93
CA GLY A 90 -13.90 -11.44 -22.02
C GLY A 90 -13.18 -11.02 -20.73
N GLU A 91 -11.92 -11.38 -20.62
CA GLU A 91 -11.09 -11.09 -19.44
C GLU A 91 -10.86 -9.57 -19.26
N GLU A 92 -10.69 -8.85 -20.36
CA GLU A 92 -10.48 -7.40 -20.34
C GLU A 92 -11.72 -6.67 -19.81
N GLU A 93 -12.90 -7.05 -20.27
CA GLU A 93 -14.16 -6.48 -19.80
C GLU A 93 -14.36 -6.79 -18.29
N LEU A 94 -14.11 -8.03 -17.87
CA LEU A 94 -14.19 -8.39 -16.46
C LEU A 94 -13.21 -7.53 -15.63
N ARG A 95 -11.98 -7.37 -16.08
CA ARG A 95 -10.96 -6.54 -15.43
C ARG A 95 -11.42 -5.08 -15.34
N GLY A 96 -11.97 -4.53 -16.39
CA GLY A 96 -12.54 -3.19 -16.42
C GLY A 96 -13.64 -3.01 -15.36
N ARG A 97 -14.56 -3.98 -15.25
CA ARG A 97 -15.64 -3.95 -14.24
C ARG A 97 -15.12 -4.02 -12.81
N VAL A 98 -14.15 -4.90 -12.54
CA VAL A 98 -13.54 -5.04 -11.21
C VAL A 98 -12.77 -3.78 -10.82
N THR A 99 -11.99 -3.21 -11.75
CA THR A 99 -11.28 -1.95 -11.54
C THR A 99 -12.23 -0.79 -11.30
N ALA A 100 -13.29 -0.67 -12.09
CA ALA A 100 -14.31 0.36 -11.92
C ALA A 100 -15.02 0.24 -10.57
N ALA A 101 -15.31 -0.98 -10.10
CA ALA A 101 -15.90 -1.19 -8.80
C ALA A 101 -14.94 -0.79 -7.67
N LEU A 102 -13.64 -1.10 -7.77
CA LEU A 102 -12.66 -0.63 -6.78
C LEU A 102 -12.58 0.91 -6.76
N ALA A 103 -12.59 1.53 -7.95
CA ALA A 103 -12.46 2.99 -8.11
C ALA A 103 -13.75 3.77 -7.81
N ALA A 104 -14.89 3.11 -7.65
CA ALA A 104 -16.15 3.79 -7.39
C ALA A 104 -16.12 4.54 -6.04
N PRO A 105 -16.65 5.78 -5.97
CA PRO A 105 -16.64 6.59 -4.75
C PRO A 105 -17.29 5.90 -3.54
N TYR A 106 -16.81 6.24 -2.34
CA TYR A 106 -17.38 5.80 -1.07
C TYR A 106 -18.13 6.96 -0.41
N ARG A 107 -19.36 6.70 0.06
CA ARG A 107 -20.10 7.59 0.95
C ARG A 107 -19.79 7.18 2.38
N LEU A 108 -18.67 7.70 2.91
CA LEU A 108 -18.12 7.29 4.20
C LEU A 108 -19.07 7.52 5.37
N ASP A 109 -19.97 8.49 5.27
CA ASP A 109 -20.94 8.88 6.28
C ASP A 109 -22.25 8.05 6.21
N GLU A 110 -22.56 7.48 5.06
CA GLU A 110 -23.78 6.71 4.84
C GLU A 110 -23.54 5.20 4.77
N ASP A 111 -22.71 4.76 3.84
CA ASP A 111 -22.50 3.35 3.52
C ASP A 111 -21.30 2.75 4.24
N GLY A 112 -20.39 3.60 4.72
CA GLY A 112 -19.12 3.20 5.33
C GLY A 112 -18.00 3.09 4.30
N ALA A 113 -16.94 2.39 4.68
CA ALA A 113 -15.67 2.42 3.97
C ALA A 113 -15.35 1.12 3.22
N PHE A 114 -16.30 0.19 3.06
CA PHE A 114 -16.02 -1.12 2.45
C PHE A 114 -17.08 -1.51 1.41
N ARG A 115 -16.65 -2.31 0.44
CA ARG A 115 -17.50 -3.05 -0.49
C ARG A 115 -16.99 -4.44 -0.71
N ILE A 116 -17.88 -5.41 -0.91
CA ILE A 116 -17.56 -6.77 -1.28
C ILE A 116 -18.37 -7.11 -2.51
N VAL A 117 -17.70 -7.40 -3.63
CA VAL A 117 -18.37 -7.61 -4.92
C VAL A 117 -17.92 -8.94 -5.51
N LEU A 118 -18.87 -9.70 -6.01
CA LEU A 118 -18.66 -10.98 -6.68
C LEU A 118 -19.17 -10.89 -8.12
N TRP A 119 -18.35 -11.23 -9.07
CA TRP A 119 -18.73 -11.48 -10.46
C TRP A 119 -18.63 -12.96 -10.74
N THR A 120 -19.70 -13.55 -11.28
CA THR A 120 -19.73 -14.96 -11.70
C THR A 120 -19.94 -15.06 -13.20
N ARG A 121 -19.29 -16.03 -13.86
CA ARG A 121 -19.46 -16.35 -15.27
C ARG A 121 -20.11 -17.74 -15.45
N PRO A 122 -20.72 -18.03 -16.62
CA PRO A 122 -21.43 -19.30 -16.85
C PRO A 122 -20.55 -20.57 -16.71
N ASP A 123 -19.25 -20.45 -16.93
CA ASP A 123 -18.26 -21.54 -16.80
C ASP A 123 -17.87 -21.85 -15.34
N GLY A 124 -18.52 -21.22 -14.38
CA GLY A 124 -18.23 -21.38 -12.95
C GLY A 124 -17.06 -20.56 -12.44
N ASP A 125 -16.38 -19.81 -13.31
CA ASP A 125 -15.31 -18.89 -12.94
C ASP A 125 -15.89 -17.64 -12.25
N ALA A 126 -15.26 -17.20 -11.18
CA ALA A 126 -15.71 -16.03 -10.44
C ALA A 126 -14.54 -15.15 -9.99
N VAL A 127 -14.80 -13.84 -9.84
CA VAL A 127 -13.85 -12.90 -9.23
C VAL A 127 -14.52 -12.27 -8.02
N LEU A 128 -13.85 -12.34 -6.88
CA LEU A 128 -14.27 -11.73 -5.62
C LEU A 128 -13.35 -10.54 -5.32
N LEU A 129 -13.95 -9.37 -5.12
CA LEU A 129 -13.27 -8.15 -4.67
C LEU A 129 -13.67 -7.84 -3.23
N VAL A 130 -12.68 -7.62 -2.38
CA VAL A 130 -12.81 -6.95 -1.07
C VAL A 130 -12.13 -5.59 -1.20
N GLY A 131 -12.90 -4.53 -1.35
CA GLY A 131 -12.40 -3.16 -1.53
C GLY A 131 -12.71 -2.28 -0.33
N GLY A 132 -11.85 -1.28 -0.08
CA GLY A 132 -12.01 -0.36 1.03
C GLY A 132 -11.38 1.01 0.81
N HIS A 133 -11.86 2.00 1.58
CA HIS A 133 -11.20 3.29 1.70
C HIS A 133 -10.12 3.23 2.76
N HIS A 134 -8.96 3.79 2.49
CA HIS A 134 -7.77 3.70 3.35
C HIS A 134 -7.95 4.33 4.75
N ILE A 135 -9.02 5.10 4.98
CA ILE A 135 -9.41 5.57 6.32
C ILE A 135 -9.73 4.41 7.29
N ALA A 136 -10.17 3.25 6.75
CA ALA A 136 -10.65 2.11 7.52
C ALA A 136 -9.86 0.82 7.28
N THR A 137 -8.92 0.80 6.33
CA THR A 137 -8.19 -0.41 5.98
C THR A 137 -6.76 -0.11 5.52
N ASP A 138 -5.94 -1.14 5.51
CA ASP A 138 -4.59 -1.21 4.94
C ASP A 138 -4.37 -2.60 4.30
N ALA A 139 -3.26 -2.80 3.61
CA ALA A 139 -2.98 -4.07 2.94
C ALA A 139 -3.00 -5.30 3.88
N ALA A 140 -2.61 -5.14 5.14
CA ALA A 140 -2.69 -6.21 6.14
C ALA A 140 -4.13 -6.48 6.56
N SER A 141 -4.95 -5.42 6.70
CA SER A 141 -6.39 -5.55 6.95
C SER A 141 -7.12 -6.23 5.79
N ASP A 142 -6.77 -5.90 4.55
CA ASP A 142 -7.36 -6.52 3.37
C ASP A 142 -7.05 -8.03 3.34
N ALA A 143 -5.82 -8.42 3.71
CA ALA A 143 -5.44 -9.84 3.85
C ALA A 143 -6.18 -10.53 5.01
N VAL A 144 -6.40 -9.84 6.14
CA VAL A 144 -7.21 -10.34 7.26
C VAL A 144 -8.65 -10.56 6.84
N LEU A 145 -9.25 -9.60 6.14
CA LEU A 145 -10.63 -9.72 5.64
C LEU A 145 -10.79 -10.86 4.65
N LEU A 146 -9.87 -10.98 3.70
CA LEU A 146 -9.89 -12.08 2.73
C LEU A 146 -9.75 -13.44 3.42
N ARG A 147 -8.79 -13.59 4.35
CA ARG A 147 -8.59 -14.81 5.14
C ARG A 147 -9.86 -15.21 5.89
N ASP A 148 -10.43 -14.26 6.65
CA ASP A 148 -11.59 -14.54 7.50
C ASP A 148 -12.82 -14.86 6.66
N LEU A 149 -13.02 -14.14 5.53
CA LEU A 149 -14.09 -14.40 4.58
C LEU A 149 -13.99 -15.81 3.98
N LEU A 150 -12.82 -16.19 3.45
CA LEU A 150 -12.62 -17.50 2.82
C LEU A 150 -12.78 -18.65 3.83
N ARG A 151 -12.27 -18.51 5.05
CA ARG A 151 -12.41 -19.53 6.11
C ARG A 151 -13.86 -19.67 6.57
N LEU A 152 -14.59 -18.56 6.76
CA LEU A 152 -16.01 -18.59 7.07
C LEU A 152 -16.82 -19.23 5.94
N TYR A 153 -16.49 -18.91 4.68
CA TYR A 153 -17.16 -19.51 3.53
C TYR A 153 -16.94 -21.03 3.44
N ALA A 154 -15.71 -21.50 3.60
CA ALA A 154 -15.40 -22.91 3.65
C ALA A 154 -16.10 -23.62 4.82
N SER A 155 -16.17 -22.97 5.98
CA SER A 155 -16.90 -23.47 7.15
C SER A 155 -18.40 -23.65 6.87
N CYS A 156 -19.03 -22.72 6.16
CA CYS A 156 -20.44 -22.84 5.76
C CYS A 156 -20.68 -24.04 4.84
N ALA A 157 -19.74 -24.35 3.95
CA ALA A 157 -19.87 -25.46 3.01
C ALA A 157 -19.62 -26.84 3.67
N THR A 158 -18.72 -26.90 4.67
CA THR A 158 -18.27 -28.17 5.29
C THR A 158 -18.91 -28.44 6.64
N GLY A 159 -19.56 -27.46 7.26
CA GLY A 159 -20.09 -27.56 8.64
C GLY A 159 -18.99 -27.60 9.71
N THR A 160 -17.72 -27.31 9.35
CA THR A 160 -16.56 -27.32 10.26
C THR A 160 -16.31 -25.95 10.88
N ASP A 161 -15.58 -25.89 12.00
CA ASP A 161 -15.17 -24.61 12.59
C ASP A 161 -14.19 -23.84 11.66
N ALA A 162 -14.45 -22.57 11.43
CA ALA A 162 -13.60 -21.68 10.63
C ALA A 162 -12.21 -21.41 11.23
N ARG A 163 -11.99 -21.74 12.51
CA ARG A 163 -10.73 -21.58 13.27
C ARG A 163 -10.12 -20.20 13.11
N LEU A 164 -10.95 -19.17 13.26
CA LEU A 164 -10.50 -17.79 13.20
C LEU A 164 -9.74 -17.37 14.49
N PRO A 165 -8.69 -16.54 14.38
CA PRO A 165 -8.01 -15.99 15.55
C PRO A 165 -8.96 -15.22 16.45
N VAL A 166 -8.78 -15.33 17.77
CA VAL A 166 -9.58 -14.55 18.73
C VAL A 166 -9.17 -13.08 18.64
N LEU A 167 -10.16 -12.20 18.43
CA LEU A 167 -9.94 -10.75 18.51
C LEU A 167 -10.01 -10.31 19.97
N ARG A 168 -8.93 -9.70 20.44
CA ARG A 168 -8.83 -9.13 21.79
C ARG A 168 -8.69 -7.63 21.65
N GLY A 169 -9.75 -6.89 22.02
CA GLY A 169 -9.81 -5.45 21.84
C GLY A 169 -10.20 -5.00 20.41
N GLY A 170 -10.14 -3.71 20.15
CA GLY A 170 -10.53 -3.07 18.90
C GLY A 170 -9.57 -1.99 18.46
N PHE A 171 -9.85 -1.39 17.30
CA PHE A 171 -9.05 -0.27 16.76
C PHE A 171 -9.03 0.95 17.70
N ASP A 172 -10.08 1.15 18.49
CA ASP A 172 -10.17 2.27 19.44
C ASP A 172 -9.13 2.23 20.55
N GLU A 173 -8.72 1.03 20.95
CA GLU A 173 -7.62 0.90 21.93
C GLU A 173 -6.30 1.44 21.35
N GLU A 174 -6.05 1.24 20.06
CA GLU A 174 -4.88 1.79 19.40
C GLU A 174 -4.97 3.32 19.26
N VAL A 175 -6.18 3.86 18.97
CA VAL A 175 -6.44 5.31 18.99
C VAL A 175 -6.21 5.89 20.39
N ALA A 176 -6.68 5.21 21.44
CA ALA A 176 -6.46 5.64 22.82
C ALA A 176 -4.96 5.64 23.19
N LYS A 177 -4.21 4.60 22.78
CA LYS A 177 -2.75 4.52 22.98
C LYS A 177 -2.00 5.63 22.23
N GLU A 178 -2.40 5.94 20.99
CA GLU A 178 -1.83 7.05 20.22
C GLU A 178 -2.03 8.38 20.96
N ARG A 179 -3.25 8.66 21.41
CA ARG A 179 -3.57 9.90 22.13
C ARG A 179 -2.84 10.02 23.46
N ALA A 180 -2.76 8.92 24.22
CA ALA A 180 -2.01 8.88 25.47
C ALA A 180 -0.50 9.11 25.24
N LEU A 181 0.07 8.52 24.19
CA LEU A 181 1.46 8.75 23.82
C LEU A 181 1.72 10.22 23.49
N LEU A 182 0.86 10.84 22.68
CA LEU A 182 1.03 12.24 22.27
C LEU A 182 0.92 13.22 23.43
N ALA A 183 0.13 12.90 24.47
CA ALA A 183 0.02 13.70 25.69
C ALA A 183 1.20 13.49 26.65
N SER A 184 2.12 12.57 26.39
CA SER A 184 3.23 12.21 27.26
C SER A 184 4.54 12.94 26.88
N PRO A 185 5.54 13.02 27.80
CA PRO A 185 6.87 13.50 27.47
C PRO A 185 7.54 12.73 26.31
N ARG A 186 7.24 11.43 26.19
CA ARG A 186 7.73 10.58 25.09
C ARG A 186 7.19 11.05 23.75
N GLY A 187 5.91 11.43 23.66
CA GLY A 187 5.33 12.01 22.44
C GLY A 187 6.06 13.27 21.99
N ALA A 188 6.35 14.19 22.94
CA ALA A 188 7.12 15.39 22.62
C ALA A 188 8.55 15.07 22.14
N GLU A 189 9.19 14.06 22.72
CA GLU A 189 10.52 13.59 22.29
C GLU A 189 10.50 13.05 20.86
N LEU A 190 9.50 12.21 20.51
CA LEU A 190 9.32 11.66 19.18
C LEU A 190 9.03 12.77 18.13
N GLY A 191 8.23 13.78 18.51
CA GLY A 191 7.99 14.95 17.66
C GLY A 191 9.29 15.69 17.33
N ARG A 192 10.13 15.95 18.34
CA ARG A 192 11.46 16.57 18.15
C ARG A 192 12.40 15.71 17.30
N HIS A 193 12.32 14.37 17.39
CA HIS A 193 13.10 13.48 16.55
C HIS A 193 12.77 13.70 15.07
N TRP A 194 11.49 13.71 14.70
CA TRP A 194 11.08 13.92 13.31
C TRP A 194 11.39 15.33 12.81
N GLN A 195 11.22 16.35 13.66
CA GLN A 195 11.59 17.74 13.31
C GLN A 195 13.07 17.84 12.96
N ARG A 196 13.97 17.18 13.72
CA ARG A 196 15.41 17.17 13.40
C ARG A 196 15.73 16.50 12.07
N ILE A 197 15.07 15.38 11.73
CA ILE A 197 15.28 14.70 10.45
C ILE A 197 14.84 15.59 9.28
N CYS A 198 13.69 16.23 9.41
CA CYS A 198 13.11 17.02 8.33
C CYS A 198 13.66 18.45 8.23
N HIS A 199 14.36 18.94 9.27
CA HIS A 199 14.89 20.31 9.30
C HIS A 199 15.93 20.53 8.21
N GLY A 200 15.76 21.62 7.44
CA GLY A 200 16.71 22.04 6.39
C GLY A 200 16.75 21.13 5.15
N SER A 201 15.91 20.09 5.07
CA SER A 201 15.81 19.24 3.90
C SER A 201 14.52 19.49 3.12
N ALA A 202 14.52 19.19 1.83
CA ALA A 202 13.36 19.31 0.94
C ALA A 202 12.85 17.92 0.51
N ALA A 203 11.64 17.88 -0.05
CA ALA A 203 11.18 16.69 -0.76
C ALA A 203 12.07 16.39 -1.97
N ALA A 204 12.21 15.12 -2.33
CA ALA A 204 12.80 14.76 -3.62
C ALA A 204 11.85 15.25 -4.73
N GLU A 205 12.40 15.97 -5.73
CA GLU A 205 11.64 16.54 -6.84
C GLU A 205 12.16 15.98 -8.17
N LEU A 206 11.35 15.15 -8.83
CA LEU A 206 11.64 14.68 -10.18
C LEU A 206 11.28 15.75 -11.20
N PRO A 207 12.06 15.91 -12.29
CA PRO A 207 11.64 16.68 -13.45
C PRO A 207 10.35 16.07 -14.03
N THR A 208 9.30 16.87 -14.12
CA THR A 208 8.00 16.44 -14.67
C THR A 208 7.92 16.70 -16.16
N ASP A 209 7.20 15.85 -16.90
CA ASP A 209 6.94 16.04 -18.33
C ASP A 209 5.88 17.10 -18.56
N LEU A 210 4.93 17.24 -17.63
CA LEU A 210 3.81 18.15 -17.71
C LEU A 210 3.87 19.21 -16.59
N PRO A 211 3.32 20.41 -16.82
CA PRO A 211 3.21 21.43 -15.78
C PRO A 211 2.37 20.93 -14.60
N ARG A 212 2.81 21.16 -13.37
CA ARG A 212 2.06 20.79 -12.18
C ARG A 212 0.72 21.55 -12.10
N PRO A 213 -0.42 20.86 -12.01
CA PRO A 213 -1.73 21.51 -11.91
C PRO A 213 -1.87 22.22 -10.54
N ALA A 214 -2.71 23.26 -10.50
CA ALA A 214 -2.99 24.00 -9.28
C ALA A 214 -3.72 23.12 -8.23
N THR A 215 -4.62 22.23 -8.69
CA THR A 215 -5.32 21.26 -7.86
C THR A 215 -4.80 19.87 -8.18
N PRO A 216 -4.42 19.04 -7.18
CA PRO A 216 -4.01 17.66 -7.40
C PRO A 216 -5.10 16.86 -8.09
N SER A 217 -4.74 16.08 -9.11
CA SER A 217 -5.69 15.21 -9.81
C SER A 217 -6.10 14.01 -8.96
N LEU A 218 -5.21 13.54 -8.07
CA LEU A 218 -5.34 12.32 -7.27
C LEU A 218 -5.75 11.10 -8.12
N SER A 219 -5.29 11.10 -9.36
CA SER A 219 -5.43 10.02 -10.32
C SER A 219 -4.07 9.75 -10.97
N GLY A 220 -3.85 8.53 -11.42
CA GLY A 220 -2.56 8.18 -11.99
C GLY A 220 -2.57 6.87 -12.72
N ALA A 221 -1.39 6.30 -12.87
CA ALA A 221 -1.20 5.00 -13.47
C ALA A 221 -0.05 4.24 -12.81
N THR A 222 0.04 2.95 -13.11
CA THR A 222 1.08 2.06 -12.61
C THR A 222 1.89 1.49 -13.78
N CYS A 223 3.22 1.56 -13.63
CA CYS A 223 4.16 0.84 -14.48
C CYS A 223 4.82 -0.26 -13.65
N ARG A 224 4.61 -1.53 -14.01
CA ARG A 224 5.22 -2.69 -13.36
C ARG A 224 6.48 -3.13 -14.09
N VAL A 225 7.55 -3.38 -13.33
CA VAL A 225 8.78 -3.96 -13.84
C VAL A 225 9.24 -5.11 -12.94
N ALA A 226 9.73 -6.19 -13.55
CA ALA A 226 10.33 -7.28 -12.81
C ALA A 226 11.84 -7.07 -12.65
N VAL A 227 12.37 -7.35 -11.46
CA VAL A 227 13.82 -7.48 -11.26
C VAL A 227 14.25 -8.87 -11.78
N PRO A 228 15.33 -8.97 -12.56
CA PRO A 228 15.80 -10.25 -13.10
C PRO A 228 15.97 -11.30 -12.00
N ALA A 229 15.53 -12.53 -12.26
CA ALA A 229 15.51 -13.60 -11.27
C ALA A 229 16.89 -13.86 -10.64
N ALA A 230 17.96 -13.76 -11.43
CA ALA A 230 19.33 -13.90 -10.94
C ALA A 230 19.69 -12.82 -9.91
N THR A 231 19.28 -11.56 -10.14
CA THR A 231 19.50 -10.44 -9.22
C THR A 231 18.63 -10.61 -7.96
N ALA A 232 17.37 -10.97 -8.12
CA ALA A 232 16.45 -11.23 -7.01
C ALA A 232 16.93 -12.36 -6.09
N ALA A 233 17.47 -13.44 -6.65
CA ALA A 233 18.04 -14.55 -5.90
C ALA A 233 19.27 -14.14 -5.07
N ARG A 234 20.11 -13.24 -5.59
CA ARG A 234 21.33 -12.74 -4.92
C ARG A 234 21.05 -11.63 -3.91
N LEU A 235 19.91 -10.96 -3.99
CA LEU A 235 19.58 -9.80 -3.16
C LEU A 235 19.74 -10.06 -1.66
N ARG A 236 19.23 -11.20 -1.16
CA ARG A 236 19.32 -11.54 0.27
C ARG A 236 20.76 -11.74 0.71
N GLU A 237 21.56 -12.41 -0.11
CA GLU A 237 22.98 -12.65 0.19
C GLU A 237 23.79 -11.36 0.12
N ALA A 238 23.55 -10.51 -0.88
CA ALA A 238 24.17 -9.20 -0.99
C ALA A 238 23.85 -8.32 0.22
N ALA A 239 22.59 -8.27 0.65
CA ALA A 239 22.18 -7.54 1.83
C ALA A 239 22.81 -8.08 3.12
N ARG A 240 22.87 -9.42 3.29
CA ARG A 240 23.53 -10.07 4.42
C ARG A 240 25.03 -9.76 4.47
N THR A 241 25.72 -9.83 3.35
CA THR A 241 27.14 -9.50 3.23
C THR A 241 27.41 -8.03 3.54
N ALA A 242 26.51 -7.14 3.14
CA ALA A 242 26.58 -5.71 3.44
C ALA A 242 26.14 -5.36 4.89
N GLY A 243 25.66 -6.34 5.68
CA GLY A 243 25.17 -6.11 7.04
C GLY A 243 23.86 -5.30 7.12
N VAL A 244 23.06 -5.31 6.06
CA VAL A 244 21.80 -4.54 5.94
C VAL A 244 20.62 -5.43 5.57
N THR A 245 19.40 -4.86 5.56
CA THR A 245 18.22 -5.55 5.06
C THR A 245 18.09 -5.42 3.53
N PRO A 246 17.37 -6.34 2.85
CA PRO A 246 17.03 -6.18 1.44
C PRO A 246 16.32 -4.85 1.16
N PHE A 247 15.44 -4.40 2.04
CA PHE A 247 14.79 -3.09 1.95
C PHE A 247 15.80 -1.94 1.87
N ALA A 248 16.80 -1.95 2.77
CA ALA A 248 17.80 -0.89 2.82
C ALA A 248 18.66 -0.84 1.54
N LEU A 249 19.04 -2.00 0.99
CA LEU A 249 19.76 -2.07 -0.26
C LEU A 249 18.93 -1.56 -1.46
N LEU A 250 17.67 -1.95 -1.53
CA LEU A 250 16.75 -1.52 -2.58
C LEU A 250 16.44 -0.03 -2.50
N LEU A 251 16.17 0.49 -1.31
CA LEU A 251 15.94 1.94 -1.13
C LEU A 251 17.22 2.75 -1.37
N GLY A 252 18.40 2.25 -0.94
CA GLY A 252 19.68 2.89 -1.26
C GLY A 252 19.93 2.98 -2.77
N ALA A 253 19.58 1.92 -3.53
CA ALA A 253 19.62 1.95 -4.99
C ALA A 253 18.67 2.98 -5.58
N PHE A 254 17.48 3.13 -4.99
CA PHE A 254 16.49 4.13 -5.41
C PHE A 254 16.94 5.57 -5.09
N GLN A 255 17.50 5.81 -3.90
CA GLN A 255 18.10 7.11 -3.56
C GLN A 255 19.23 7.48 -4.53
N GLY A 256 20.06 6.50 -4.89
CA GLY A 256 21.09 6.68 -5.91
C GLY A 256 20.55 7.06 -7.27
N LEU A 257 19.45 6.43 -7.72
CA LEU A 257 18.79 6.79 -8.97
C LEU A 257 18.22 8.21 -8.90
N LEU A 258 17.54 8.57 -7.81
CA LEU A 258 16.98 9.92 -7.64
C LEU A 258 18.09 10.99 -7.69
N TYR A 259 19.18 10.79 -6.97
CA TYR A 259 20.34 11.69 -7.05
C TYR A 259 20.86 11.85 -8.48
N ARG A 260 20.99 10.75 -9.21
CA ARG A 260 21.48 10.78 -10.60
C ARG A 260 20.52 11.49 -11.54
N THR A 261 19.22 11.40 -11.28
CA THR A 261 18.18 12.03 -12.10
C THR A 261 18.00 13.50 -11.78
N THR A 262 17.99 13.86 -10.49
CA THR A 262 17.65 15.22 -10.02
C THR A 262 18.83 16.10 -9.69
N ARG A 263 20.00 15.51 -9.42
CA ARG A 263 21.19 16.16 -8.85
C ARG A 263 20.99 16.72 -7.44
N GLN A 264 19.83 16.50 -6.82
CA GLN A 264 19.64 16.81 -5.41
C GLN A 264 20.53 15.92 -4.55
N ARG A 265 21.28 16.52 -3.63
CA ARG A 265 22.16 15.81 -2.70
C ARG A 265 21.52 15.53 -1.36
N ASP A 266 20.53 16.30 -0.99
CA ASP A 266 19.81 16.22 0.28
C ASP A 266 18.31 16.29 0.01
N PHE A 267 17.60 15.20 0.32
CA PHE A 267 16.17 15.11 0.07
C PHE A 267 15.49 14.05 0.95
N LEU A 268 14.17 14.20 1.10
CA LEU A 268 13.32 13.32 1.89
C LEU A 268 12.51 12.37 1.00
N ILE A 269 12.41 11.11 1.44
CA ILE A 269 11.54 10.08 0.88
C ILE A 269 10.62 9.57 1.99
N GLY A 270 9.31 9.43 1.71
CA GLY A 270 8.36 8.81 2.61
C GLY A 270 8.38 7.28 2.48
N CYS A 271 8.39 6.58 3.61
CA CYS A 271 8.29 5.13 3.64
C CYS A 271 7.11 4.73 4.51
N PRO A 272 6.00 4.24 3.91
CA PRO A 272 4.88 3.70 4.68
C PRO A 272 5.32 2.48 5.49
N VAL A 273 4.96 2.44 6.77
CA VAL A 273 5.30 1.34 7.69
C VAL A 273 4.09 1.04 8.54
N THR A 274 3.87 -0.23 8.84
CA THR A 274 2.79 -0.65 9.75
C THR A 274 3.08 -0.29 11.20
N THR A 275 2.05 0.14 11.91
CA THR A 275 2.07 0.37 13.36
C THR A 275 1.56 -0.83 14.17
N ARG A 276 1.37 -2.00 13.53
CA ARG A 276 0.93 -3.25 14.16
C ARG A 276 2.05 -3.86 15.00
N MET A 277 2.20 -3.38 16.22
CA MET A 277 3.29 -3.77 17.14
C MET A 277 2.91 -4.85 18.14
N SER A 278 1.66 -5.29 18.18
CA SER A 278 1.17 -6.33 19.09
C SER A 278 0.56 -7.50 18.34
N SER A 279 0.58 -8.70 18.94
CA SER A 279 -0.08 -9.88 18.37
C SER A 279 -1.58 -9.67 18.15
N ASN A 280 -2.23 -8.84 18.98
CA ASN A 280 -3.64 -8.51 18.83
C ASN A 280 -3.89 -7.65 17.59
N SER A 281 -3.06 -6.65 17.33
CA SER A 281 -3.22 -5.75 16.17
C SER A 281 -3.05 -6.47 14.82
N LEU A 282 -2.38 -7.63 14.78
CA LEU A 282 -2.20 -8.42 13.55
C LEU A 282 -3.52 -8.94 12.95
N HIS A 283 -4.58 -9.02 13.75
CA HIS A 283 -5.88 -9.57 13.32
C HIS A 283 -7.00 -8.52 13.29
N LEU A 284 -6.69 -7.28 13.66
CA LEU A 284 -7.65 -6.19 13.61
C LEU A 284 -7.75 -5.60 12.20
N VAL A 285 -8.94 -5.09 11.88
CA VAL A 285 -9.18 -4.30 10.66
C VAL A 285 -9.16 -2.81 11.02
N GLY A 286 -8.37 -2.03 10.27
CA GLY A 286 -8.18 -0.60 10.47
C GLY A 286 -7.02 -0.06 9.64
N ASN A 287 -6.85 1.26 9.64
CA ASN A 287 -5.67 1.87 9.06
C ASN A 287 -4.53 1.93 10.11
N PHE A 288 -3.59 1.01 10.00
CA PHE A 288 -2.41 0.91 10.86
C PHE A 288 -1.13 1.35 10.13
N ILE A 289 -1.26 2.20 9.10
CA ILE A 289 -0.10 2.72 8.40
C ILE A 289 0.25 4.10 8.93
N ASN A 290 1.52 4.28 9.21
CA ASN A 290 2.13 5.58 9.38
C ASN A 290 3.33 5.69 8.43
N THR A 291 3.88 6.89 8.26
CA THR A 291 5.03 7.11 7.40
C THR A 291 6.25 7.45 8.26
N ILE A 292 7.35 6.75 8.02
CA ILE A 292 8.68 7.23 8.42
C ILE A 292 9.27 7.99 7.23
N VAL A 293 10.03 9.05 7.55
CA VAL A 293 10.72 9.85 6.54
C VAL A 293 12.21 9.55 6.62
N LEU A 294 12.78 9.18 5.49
CA LEU A 294 14.20 8.88 5.38
C LEU A 294 14.88 9.96 4.55
N ARG A 295 16.00 10.50 5.09
CA ARG A 295 16.78 11.57 4.46
C ARG A 295 17.95 10.98 3.70
N ALA A 296 18.02 11.23 2.41
CA ALA A 296 19.22 10.96 1.62
C ALA A 296 20.18 12.13 1.74
N ALA A 297 21.43 11.86 2.12
CA ALA A 297 22.54 12.81 2.10
C ALA A 297 23.66 12.19 1.26
N ILE A 298 23.88 12.72 0.05
CA ILE A 298 24.71 12.06 -0.97
C ILE A 298 25.87 12.97 -1.38
N GLU A 299 27.09 12.47 -1.15
CA GLU A 299 28.32 13.09 -1.60
C GLU A 299 28.85 12.40 -2.87
N PRO A 300 29.74 13.02 -3.65
CA PRO A 300 30.28 12.42 -4.86
C PRO A 300 31.04 11.09 -4.63
N SER A 301 31.53 10.86 -3.42
CA SER A 301 32.21 9.61 -3.01
C SER A 301 31.25 8.53 -2.55
N THR A 302 29.99 8.85 -2.24
CA THR A 302 29.00 7.91 -1.68
C THR A 302 28.79 6.71 -2.60
N SER A 303 28.90 5.50 -2.05
CA SER A 303 28.62 4.22 -2.71
C SER A 303 27.18 3.75 -2.45
N PHE A 304 26.74 2.72 -3.15
CA PHE A 304 25.46 2.06 -2.85
C PHE A 304 25.47 1.39 -1.46
N HIS A 305 26.64 0.89 -1.02
CA HIS A 305 26.80 0.37 0.33
C HIS A 305 26.57 1.45 1.40
N ASP A 306 27.19 2.63 1.22
CA ASP A 306 27.01 3.74 2.18
C ASP A 306 25.54 4.17 2.29
N LEU A 307 24.83 4.24 1.16
CA LEU A 307 23.40 4.54 1.16
C LEU A 307 22.60 3.45 1.89
N ALA A 308 22.88 2.18 1.62
CA ALA A 308 22.17 1.07 2.27
C ALA A 308 22.38 1.05 3.80
N VAL A 309 23.60 1.32 4.26
CA VAL A 309 23.93 1.42 5.69
C VAL A 309 23.21 2.61 6.33
N ALA A 310 23.23 3.78 5.69
CA ALA A 310 22.52 4.97 6.17
C ALA A 310 21.01 4.74 6.24
N VAL A 311 20.41 4.09 5.24
CA VAL A 311 19.01 3.70 5.24
C VAL A 311 18.71 2.73 6.38
N ALA A 312 19.52 1.70 6.59
CA ALA A 312 19.31 0.70 7.65
C ALA A 312 19.25 1.36 9.04
N GLU A 313 20.17 2.29 9.33
CA GLU A 313 20.20 3.03 10.60
C GLU A 313 18.99 3.96 10.75
N GLN A 314 18.59 4.68 9.70
CA GLN A 314 17.42 5.55 9.72
C GLN A 314 16.12 4.75 9.88
N VAL A 315 16.01 3.58 9.26
CA VAL A 315 14.86 2.69 9.43
C VAL A 315 14.76 2.23 10.88
N ARG A 316 15.86 1.81 11.49
CA ARG A 316 15.89 1.38 12.89
C ARG A 316 15.37 2.48 13.83
N THR A 317 15.89 3.68 13.72
CA THR A 317 15.48 4.82 14.55
C THR A 317 14.07 5.33 14.20
N GLY A 318 13.68 5.26 12.91
CA GLY A 318 12.36 5.62 12.44
C GLY A 318 11.26 4.67 12.93
N VAL A 319 11.54 3.36 12.97
CA VAL A 319 10.60 2.36 13.52
C VAL A 319 10.39 2.56 15.01
N ASP A 320 11.42 2.93 15.77
CA ASP A 320 11.29 3.29 17.19
C ASP A 320 10.38 4.51 17.41
N ALA A 321 10.32 5.41 16.42
CA ALA A 321 9.52 6.61 16.44
C ALA A 321 8.19 6.52 15.64
N ILE A 322 7.85 5.35 15.09
CA ILE A 322 6.72 5.16 14.17
C ILE A 322 5.35 5.52 14.80
N ARG A 323 5.23 5.44 16.11
CA ARG A 323 3.97 5.75 16.81
C ARG A 323 3.61 7.24 16.83
N TYR A 324 4.54 8.13 16.46
CA TYR A 324 4.24 9.55 16.30
C TYR A 324 3.64 9.78 14.91
N PRO A 325 2.39 10.28 14.81
CA PRO A 325 1.72 10.44 13.52
C PRO A 325 2.44 11.43 12.61
N PHE A 326 2.78 10.99 11.41
CA PHE A 326 3.49 11.85 10.44
C PHE A 326 2.66 13.08 10.02
N SER A 327 1.34 12.99 10.03
CA SER A 327 0.45 14.13 9.77
C SER A 327 0.71 15.31 10.70
N LEU A 328 1.09 15.05 11.96
CA LEU A 328 1.49 16.09 12.92
C LEU A 328 2.85 16.69 12.55
N VAL A 329 3.81 15.87 12.13
CA VAL A 329 5.12 16.36 11.65
C VAL A 329 4.93 17.29 10.46
N ALA A 330 4.14 16.88 9.48
CA ALA A 330 3.87 17.67 8.27
C ALA A 330 3.20 19.02 8.62
N ARG A 331 2.26 19.02 9.55
CA ARG A 331 1.59 20.22 10.05
C ARG A 331 2.58 21.17 10.75
N ASP A 332 3.40 20.65 11.66
CA ASP A 332 4.34 21.44 12.47
C ASP A 332 5.47 22.05 11.60
N LEU A 333 5.76 21.44 10.47
CA LEU A 333 6.68 21.98 9.46
C LEU A 333 6.02 22.99 8.50
N GLY A 334 4.73 23.30 8.67
CA GLY A 334 3.96 24.12 7.72
C GLY A 334 3.79 23.43 6.35
N ARG A 335 3.95 22.11 6.30
CA ARG A 335 3.92 21.28 5.09
C ARG A 335 2.70 20.34 5.06
N ALA A 336 1.64 20.71 5.78
CA ALA A 336 0.37 19.99 5.72
C ALA A 336 -0.20 20.02 4.29
N PRO A 337 -0.97 19.01 3.85
CA PRO A 337 -1.51 18.94 2.51
C PRO A 337 -2.59 20.00 2.30
N ALA A 338 -2.16 21.25 2.14
CA ALA A 338 -2.98 22.35 1.65
C ALA A 338 -2.53 22.67 0.23
N ALA A 339 -3.45 22.55 -0.71
CA ALA A 339 -3.36 23.07 -2.09
C ALA A 339 -1.92 23.10 -2.69
N GLY A 340 -1.39 21.96 -3.06
CA GLY A 340 -0.47 21.89 -4.20
C GLY A 340 1.03 22.01 -3.95
N ARG A 341 1.58 22.57 -2.87
CA ARG A 341 3.02 22.90 -2.87
C ARG A 341 3.87 22.54 -1.66
N ALA A 342 3.34 22.21 -0.52
CA ALA A 342 4.16 21.98 0.69
C ALA A 342 4.04 20.56 1.24
N ARG A 343 4.31 19.55 0.42
CA ARG A 343 4.41 18.18 0.92
C ARG A 343 5.75 17.97 1.62
N ALA A 344 5.75 17.29 2.76
CA ALA A 344 6.99 16.91 3.43
C ALA A 344 7.80 15.92 2.60
N TYR A 345 7.16 15.13 1.74
CA TYR A 345 7.75 14.29 0.70
C TYR A 345 6.79 14.20 -0.50
N ALA A 346 7.34 14.09 -1.70
CA ALA A 346 6.59 13.90 -2.95
C ALA A 346 6.77 12.50 -3.53
N ILE A 347 7.75 11.76 -3.02
CA ILE A 347 8.12 10.41 -3.47
C ILE A 347 8.05 9.47 -2.28
N SER A 348 7.45 8.29 -2.48
CA SER A 348 7.46 7.21 -1.49
C SER A 348 8.15 5.96 -2.01
N PHE A 349 8.68 5.18 -1.06
CA PHE A 349 9.24 3.87 -1.32
C PHE A 349 8.74 2.88 -0.28
N ASN A 350 8.17 1.78 -0.73
CA ASN A 350 7.60 0.75 0.12
C ASN A 350 8.08 -0.64 -0.31
N MET A 351 8.08 -1.59 0.62
CA MET A 351 8.34 -2.99 0.32
C MET A 351 7.24 -3.84 0.95
N LEU A 352 6.43 -4.42 0.10
CA LEU A 352 5.37 -5.34 0.49
C LEU A 352 5.94 -6.76 0.58
N SER A 353 5.92 -7.32 1.78
CA SER A 353 6.34 -8.69 2.02
C SER A 353 5.16 -9.50 2.55
N THR A 354 4.91 -10.64 1.93
CA THR A 354 3.89 -11.59 2.41
C THR A 354 4.40 -12.50 3.53
N ALA A 355 5.66 -12.34 3.95
CA ALA A 355 6.31 -13.24 4.91
C ALA A 355 5.61 -13.31 6.28
N HIS A 356 4.93 -12.22 6.69
CA HIS A 356 4.17 -12.13 7.94
C HIS A 356 2.75 -12.73 7.84
N LEU A 357 2.29 -13.04 6.62
CA LEU A 357 1.00 -13.65 6.38
C LEU A 357 1.05 -15.16 6.63
N GLU A 358 -0.10 -15.74 6.86
CA GLU A 358 -0.27 -17.19 6.92
C GLU A 358 0.32 -17.85 5.66
N PRO A 359 1.16 -18.91 5.82
CA PRO A 359 1.85 -19.52 4.67
C PRO A 359 0.93 -19.93 3.51
N ALA A 360 -0.26 -20.47 3.82
CA ALA A 360 -1.22 -20.89 2.80
C ALA A 360 -1.86 -19.71 2.03
N LEU A 361 -1.93 -18.50 2.63
CA LEU A 361 -2.48 -17.31 1.99
C LEU A 361 -1.46 -16.58 1.09
N ARG A 362 -0.16 -16.77 1.32
CA ARG A 362 0.91 -16.06 0.59
C ARG A 362 0.82 -16.23 -0.92
N PRO A 363 0.63 -17.46 -1.47
CA PRO A 363 0.51 -17.62 -2.92
C PRO A 363 -0.76 -16.99 -3.49
N VAL A 364 -1.84 -16.92 -2.71
CA VAL A 364 -3.11 -16.27 -3.12
C VAL A 364 -2.94 -14.76 -3.31
N LEU A 365 -1.97 -14.16 -2.60
CA LEU A 365 -1.67 -12.73 -2.65
C LEU A 365 -0.41 -12.40 -3.48
N ASP A 366 0.23 -13.41 -4.08
CA ASP A 366 1.40 -13.20 -4.96
C ASP A 366 0.96 -12.73 -6.35
N THR A 367 0.75 -11.42 -6.50
CA THR A 367 0.38 -10.80 -7.77
C THR A 367 1.46 -10.89 -8.85
N GLY A 368 2.68 -11.31 -8.51
CA GLY A 368 3.74 -11.63 -9.47
C GLY A 368 3.53 -12.96 -10.21
N ARG A 369 2.56 -13.77 -9.76
CA ARG A 369 2.20 -15.06 -10.33
C ARG A 369 0.69 -15.22 -10.49
N PRO A 370 0.01 -14.39 -11.29
CA PRO A 370 -1.45 -14.35 -11.37
C PRO A 370 -2.07 -15.68 -11.89
N ASP A 371 -1.30 -16.50 -12.61
CA ASP A 371 -1.78 -17.76 -13.18
C ASP A 371 -1.60 -18.97 -12.24
N THR A 372 -0.98 -18.79 -11.08
CA THR A 372 -0.78 -19.88 -10.11
C THR A 372 -2.06 -20.15 -9.35
N THR A 373 -2.61 -21.37 -9.51
CA THR A 373 -3.74 -21.84 -8.70
C THR A 373 -3.22 -22.40 -7.38
N THR A 374 -3.85 -21.97 -6.29
CA THR A 374 -3.54 -22.42 -4.92
C THR A 374 -4.82 -22.85 -4.25
N ASP A 375 -4.81 -23.99 -3.56
CA ASP A 375 -5.89 -24.35 -2.64
C ASP A 375 -5.73 -23.56 -1.33
N TYR A 376 -6.82 -22.90 -0.92
CA TYR A 376 -6.92 -22.28 0.38
C TYR A 376 -8.26 -22.65 1.01
N ALA A 377 -8.21 -23.36 2.11
CA ALA A 377 -9.40 -23.87 2.83
C ALA A 377 -10.36 -24.70 1.94
N GLY A 378 -9.83 -25.45 0.96
CA GLY A 378 -10.62 -26.25 0.02
C GLY A 378 -11.21 -25.44 -1.15
N ILE A 379 -10.74 -24.21 -1.37
CA ILE A 379 -11.18 -23.33 -2.47
C ILE A 379 -10.00 -23.13 -3.42
N ALA A 380 -10.18 -23.41 -4.71
CA ALA A 380 -9.17 -23.19 -5.74
C ALA A 380 -9.13 -21.70 -6.14
N LEU A 381 -8.04 -21.01 -5.77
CA LEU A 381 -7.87 -19.57 -5.92
C LEU A 381 -6.70 -19.22 -6.81
N ARG A 382 -6.81 -18.07 -7.50
CA ARG A 382 -5.70 -17.37 -8.17
C ARG A 382 -5.64 -15.91 -7.73
N PRO A 383 -4.44 -15.31 -7.65
CA PRO A 383 -4.31 -13.85 -7.48
C PRO A 383 -5.02 -13.12 -8.63
N TYR A 384 -5.66 -11.99 -8.30
CA TYR A 384 -6.25 -11.11 -9.30
C TYR A 384 -5.68 -9.69 -9.11
N PRO A 385 -4.60 -9.34 -9.85
CA PRO A 385 -3.93 -8.05 -9.70
C PRO A 385 -4.86 -6.88 -10.05
N LEU A 386 -4.87 -5.85 -9.22
CA LEU A 386 -5.63 -4.62 -9.40
C LEU A 386 -4.71 -3.41 -9.35
N PRO A 387 -4.94 -2.39 -10.20
CA PRO A 387 -4.37 -1.06 -10.01
C PRO A 387 -5.01 -0.41 -8.78
N GLN A 388 -4.20 0.24 -7.92
CA GLN A 388 -4.72 0.88 -6.70
C GLN A 388 -3.77 1.96 -6.19
N GLN A 389 -4.30 2.94 -5.45
CA GLN A 389 -3.54 4.03 -4.83
C GLN A 389 -2.70 4.85 -5.83
N GLU A 390 -3.17 4.97 -7.06
CA GLU A 390 -2.50 5.74 -8.12
C GLU A 390 -2.73 7.25 -7.94
N GLY A 391 -1.70 8.06 -8.20
CA GLY A 391 -1.78 9.52 -8.08
C GLY A 391 -1.79 10.07 -6.66
N GLN A 392 -1.49 9.26 -5.65
CA GLN A 392 -1.39 9.70 -4.26
C GLN A 392 -0.23 10.68 -4.04
N LEU A 393 0.88 10.42 -4.71
CA LEU A 393 2.12 11.19 -4.70
C LEU A 393 2.56 11.41 -6.15
N ASP A 394 3.59 12.22 -6.33
CA ASP A 394 4.22 12.37 -7.65
C ASP A 394 4.70 11.02 -8.17
N LEU A 395 5.36 10.26 -7.31
CA LEU A 395 5.81 8.88 -7.57
C LEU A 395 5.79 8.04 -6.29
N GLY A 396 5.20 6.85 -6.35
CA GLY A 396 5.34 5.81 -5.35
C GLY A 396 6.00 4.57 -5.95
N VAL A 397 6.96 3.97 -5.25
CA VAL A 397 7.55 2.70 -5.67
C VAL A 397 7.23 1.64 -4.64
N ASP A 398 6.46 0.64 -5.04
CA ASP A 398 6.21 -0.54 -4.21
C ASP A 398 6.99 -1.73 -4.74
N VAL A 399 7.91 -2.21 -3.93
CA VAL A 399 8.60 -3.47 -4.19
C VAL A 399 7.78 -4.61 -3.61
N VAL A 400 7.31 -5.51 -4.45
CA VAL A 400 6.56 -6.70 -4.05
C VAL A 400 7.50 -7.91 -4.08
N GLN A 401 7.78 -8.44 -2.90
CA GLN A 401 8.62 -9.62 -2.75
C GLN A 401 7.74 -10.87 -2.58
N GLY A 402 7.65 -11.65 -3.65
CA GLY A 402 7.09 -13.00 -3.63
C GLY A 402 8.14 -14.05 -3.21
N PRO A 403 7.76 -15.34 -3.15
CA PRO A 403 8.68 -16.43 -2.81
C PRO A 403 9.89 -16.56 -3.76
N SER A 404 9.68 -16.30 -5.05
CA SER A 404 10.72 -16.39 -6.11
C SER A 404 10.68 -15.23 -7.09
N THR A 405 9.87 -14.21 -6.81
CA THR A 405 9.67 -13.02 -7.65
C THR A 405 10.04 -11.76 -6.89
N LEU A 406 10.53 -10.76 -7.61
CA LEU A 406 10.72 -9.42 -7.11
C LEU A 406 10.24 -8.47 -8.21
N THR A 407 9.11 -7.81 -7.95
CA THR A 407 8.52 -6.85 -8.88
C THR A 407 8.46 -5.47 -8.25
N CYS A 408 8.51 -4.44 -9.08
CA CYS A 408 8.42 -3.06 -8.63
C CYS A 408 7.28 -2.37 -9.38
N ASP A 409 6.31 -1.86 -8.64
CA ASP A 409 5.20 -1.07 -9.14
C ASP A 409 5.53 0.41 -8.95
N PHE A 410 5.72 1.11 -10.07
CA PHE A 410 5.90 2.54 -10.12
C PHE A 410 4.53 3.19 -10.32
N ARG A 411 3.93 3.66 -9.23
CA ARG A 411 2.66 4.40 -9.23
C ARG A 411 2.95 5.88 -9.34
N TYR A 412 2.38 6.56 -10.30
CA TYR A 412 2.71 7.95 -10.60
C TYR A 412 1.46 8.79 -10.86
N ASP A 413 1.59 10.09 -10.68
CA ASP A 413 0.57 11.06 -11.05
C ASP A 413 0.59 11.26 -12.57
N GLY A 414 -0.46 10.83 -13.27
CA GLY A 414 -0.60 10.97 -14.73
C GLY A 414 -0.73 12.42 -15.20
N ALA A 415 -1.00 13.38 -14.29
CA ALA A 415 -0.98 14.80 -14.62
C ALA A 415 0.45 15.40 -14.61
N LEU A 416 1.45 14.63 -14.15
CA LEU A 416 2.85 15.08 -14.07
C LEU A 416 3.78 14.34 -15.02
N PHE A 417 3.52 13.05 -15.24
CA PHE A 417 4.46 12.17 -15.95
C PHE A 417 3.78 11.42 -17.09
N GLU A 418 4.47 11.37 -18.22
CA GLU A 418 4.15 10.45 -19.29
C GLU A 418 4.60 9.02 -18.94
N ARG A 419 3.86 8.03 -19.41
CA ARG A 419 4.17 6.61 -19.21
C ARG A 419 5.61 6.25 -19.61
N ALA A 420 6.06 6.75 -20.76
CA ALA A 420 7.41 6.46 -21.29
C ALA A 420 8.52 6.95 -20.35
N THR A 421 8.33 8.07 -19.66
CA THR A 421 9.27 8.59 -18.67
C THR A 421 9.37 7.68 -17.45
N VAL A 422 8.22 7.22 -16.93
CA VAL A 422 8.20 6.32 -15.78
C VAL A 422 8.77 4.95 -16.15
N GLU A 423 8.47 4.40 -17.33
CA GLU A 423 9.07 3.15 -17.81
C GLU A 423 10.59 3.25 -17.95
N ARG A 424 11.10 4.37 -18.41
CA ARG A 424 12.55 4.64 -18.46
C ARG A 424 13.15 4.69 -17.07
N LEU A 425 12.50 5.38 -16.13
CA LEU A 425 12.93 5.47 -14.74
C LEU A 425 12.95 4.08 -14.07
N ALA A 426 11.92 3.28 -14.31
CA ALA A 426 11.81 1.92 -13.79
C ALA A 426 12.95 1.00 -14.30
N ARG A 427 13.28 1.08 -15.59
CA ARG A 427 14.43 0.36 -16.17
C ARG A 427 15.76 0.79 -15.52
N HIS A 428 15.95 2.10 -15.33
CA HIS A 428 17.15 2.61 -14.66
C HIS A 428 17.21 2.17 -13.19
N TYR A 429 16.09 2.06 -12.51
CA TYR A 429 16.03 1.51 -11.16
C TYR A 429 16.46 0.04 -11.11
N VAL A 430 15.91 -0.80 -11.99
CA VAL A 430 16.35 -2.20 -12.09
C VAL A 430 17.87 -2.28 -12.28
N ARG A 431 18.41 -1.43 -13.16
CA ARG A 431 19.86 -1.36 -13.38
C ARG A 431 20.63 -0.92 -12.13
N ALA A 432 20.11 0.04 -11.38
CA ALA A 432 20.70 0.47 -10.10
C ALA A 432 20.72 -0.69 -9.08
N VAL A 433 19.64 -1.47 -9.01
CA VAL A 433 19.55 -2.67 -8.15
C VAL A 433 20.56 -3.73 -8.59
N GLU A 434 20.69 -4.00 -9.88
CA GLU A 434 21.69 -4.96 -10.40
C GLU A 434 23.11 -4.57 -9.98
N ILE A 435 23.47 -3.30 -10.11
CA ILE A 435 24.79 -2.78 -9.73
C ILE A 435 24.97 -2.88 -8.21
N ALA A 436 24.01 -2.42 -7.42
CA ALA A 436 24.07 -2.46 -5.97
C ALA A 436 24.20 -3.89 -5.41
N VAL A 437 23.57 -4.88 -6.08
CA VAL A 437 23.67 -6.30 -5.72
C VAL A 437 25.00 -6.91 -6.16
N ALA A 438 25.52 -6.53 -7.33
CA ALA A 438 26.74 -7.10 -7.89
C ALA A 438 28.01 -6.52 -7.26
N ASP A 439 28.06 -5.19 -7.07
CA ASP A 439 29.17 -4.44 -6.50
C ASP A 439 28.66 -3.23 -5.70
N PRO A 440 28.30 -3.41 -4.43
CA PRO A 440 27.78 -2.34 -3.58
C PRO A 440 28.80 -1.21 -3.32
N ALA A 441 30.11 -1.43 -3.55
CA ALA A 441 31.14 -0.41 -3.40
C ALA A 441 31.16 0.59 -4.58
N THR A 442 30.41 0.32 -5.65
CA THR A 442 30.28 1.25 -6.78
C THR A 442 29.78 2.60 -6.31
N ARG A 443 30.52 3.68 -6.64
CA ARG A 443 30.11 5.06 -6.35
C ARG A 443 28.89 5.43 -7.17
N VAL A 444 27.86 5.92 -6.50
CA VAL A 444 26.58 6.28 -7.14
C VAL A 444 26.76 7.30 -8.27
N ALA A 445 27.63 8.31 -8.05
CA ALA A 445 27.91 9.33 -9.05
C ALA A 445 28.47 8.78 -10.37
N ARG A 446 29.13 7.62 -10.34
CA ARG A 446 29.80 6.97 -11.49
C ARG A 446 29.07 5.73 -12.00
N ALA A 447 28.00 5.30 -11.34
CA ALA A 447 27.25 4.10 -11.74
C ALA A 447 26.73 4.21 -13.18
N PRO A 448 26.91 3.18 -14.03
CA PRO A 448 26.48 3.21 -15.43
C PRO A 448 24.98 2.89 -15.55
N LEU A 449 24.12 3.77 -15.00
CA LEU A 449 22.66 3.59 -14.99
C LEU A 449 22.05 3.76 -16.39
N TRP A 450 22.68 4.56 -17.24
CA TRP A 450 22.19 4.94 -18.57
C TRP A 450 22.77 4.09 -19.71
N ALA A 451 23.61 3.09 -19.42
CA ALA A 451 24.10 2.18 -20.44
C ALA A 451 22.93 1.36 -21.00
N ALA A 452 22.95 1.11 -22.31
CA ALA A 452 21.92 0.33 -22.98
C ALA A 452 21.76 -1.02 -22.26
N ALA A 453 20.59 -1.25 -21.68
CA ALA A 453 20.25 -2.54 -21.11
C ALA A 453 20.08 -3.56 -22.25
N PRO A 454 20.47 -4.84 -22.06
CA PRO A 454 19.96 -5.90 -22.92
C PRO A 454 18.42 -5.85 -22.89
N ALA A 455 17.77 -6.16 -24.03
CA ALA A 455 16.34 -6.04 -24.20
C ALA A 455 15.55 -6.52 -22.98
N ALA A 456 14.79 -5.63 -22.38
CA ALA A 456 13.98 -5.94 -21.21
C ALA A 456 12.90 -6.96 -21.59
N PRO A 457 12.53 -7.88 -20.68
CA PRO A 457 11.31 -8.67 -20.87
C PRO A 457 10.10 -7.73 -20.96
N PRO A 458 9.04 -8.13 -21.69
CA PRO A 458 7.91 -7.27 -21.93
C PRO A 458 7.28 -6.77 -20.62
N THR A 459 7.04 -5.48 -20.52
CA THR A 459 6.22 -4.86 -19.47
C THR A 459 4.83 -5.47 -19.55
N THR A 460 4.40 -6.16 -18.50
CA THR A 460 3.02 -6.66 -18.42
C THR A 460 2.12 -5.49 -18.08
N ASP A 461 1.30 -5.11 -19.02
CA ASP A 461 0.32 -4.04 -18.87
C ASP A 461 -0.80 -4.51 -17.94
N ILE A 462 -0.99 -3.84 -16.81
CA ILE A 462 -2.17 -4.04 -15.94
C ILE A 462 -3.33 -3.16 -16.46
N GLN A 463 -3.04 -2.21 -17.34
CA GLN A 463 -4.03 -1.35 -18.00
C GLN A 463 -4.18 -1.75 -19.45
N GLY A 464 -5.16 -2.57 -19.75
CA GLY A 464 -5.76 -2.66 -21.07
C GLY A 464 -6.89 -1.65 -21.20
N VAL A 465 -6.59 -0.36 -21.27
CA VAL A 465 -7.54 0.63 -21.79
C VAL A 465 -6.73 1.71 -22.49
N SER A 466 -6.56 1.58 -23.78
CA SER A 466 -6.37 2.72 -24.65
C SER A 466 -7.71 3.12 -25.24
N ALA A 467 -7.89 4.41 -25.40
CA ALA A 467 -9.00 5.23 -25.86
C ALA A 467 -9.97 4.60 -26.87
#